data_f90cbfbdbfa9af538c124a57873b8ad3
#
_entry.id   f90cbfbdbfa9af538c124a57873b8ad3
#
_cell.length_a   1.000
_cell.length_b   1.000
_cell.length_c   1.000
_cell.angle_alpha   90.00
_cell.angle_beta   90.00
_cell.angle_gamma   90.00
#
_symmetry.space_group_name_H-M   'P 1'
#
loop_
_entity.id
_entity.type
_entity.pdbx_description
1 polymer ?
#
loop_
_entity_poly.entity_id
_entity_poly.type
_entity_poly.pdbx_seq_one_letter_code
_entity_poly.pdbx_strand_id
1 'polypeptide(L)'
;MRNHRHTAVAILVLLIGASGCQKASKDNKDGKDKPTVGSNQGSGLGATTGSGAGMSPPPPPAEVKDIDSKDILARTETAPVVSVKHVLLGWKELAGHGGAADPRAAKRTNAEAAALAQDIAAKLKANPDSIDALVKEHSEDPGSLSGDPYDVKADTPFVPEFKNLALRLKEKEVGIVKTQFGYHVIERVPPPPPDPLESADILARPPEAGPVQVQHVLIGWKDAPAAKGGRADKRAMDRTKADADKLAKEVLDKVRAKGDMAKLMKEFSEDPGSKDNAKAYDVAADTPMVEPFKNLSRRLKLNEAGLVKSPFGWHIIKRVPPPPPDPLESADILKRAPETTSAKVKHILLGWTEVHAEDERGKKRDRQALEKLVKETVAKLKKGDKIEPLMAELSEDPGSAKSGITYDVSPDAGLVPPFKNLSLRLKKGEVGVVKTDFGIHIIQRTE
;
A
#
# COMPACT_ATOMS: atom_id res chain seq x y z
N MET A 1 28.35 -17.91 14.65
CA MET A 1 26.94 -17.82 14.23
C MET A 1 26.35 -16.57 14.85
N ARG A 2 26.28 -15.48 14.12
CA ARG A 2 25.64 -14.23 14.52
C ARG A 2 24.74 -13.80 13.38
N ASN A 3 23.43 -13.81 13.62
CA ASN A 3 22.39 -13.37 12.70
C ASN A 3 22.52 -11.85 12.48
N HIS A 4 22.84 -11.44 11.27
CA HIS A 4 22.68 -10.06 10.83
C HIS A 4 21.21 -9.86 10.41
N ARG A 5 20.49 -9.11 11.22
CA ARG A 5 19.18 -8.57 10.82
C ARG A 5 19.43 -7.43 9.83
N HIS A 6 19.05 -7.64 8.59
CA HIS A 6 18.98 -6.58 7.60
C HIS A 6 17.79 -5.69 7.94
N THR A 7 18.07 -4.47 8.34
CA THR A 7 17.05 -3.41 8.47
C THR A 7 16.81 -2.85 7.08
N ALA A 8 15.81 -3.38 6.40
CA ALA A 8 15.31 -2.79 5.17
C ALA A 8 14.61 -1.47 5.51
N VAL A 9 15.06 -0.37 4.91
CA VAL A 9 14.37 0.93 4.94
C VAL A 9 13.03 0.74 4.22
N ALA A 10 11.96 0.78 4.99
CA ALA A 10 10.61 0.61 4.49
C ALA A 10 10.20 1.84 3.69
N ILE A 11 10.12 1.69 2.38
CA ILE A 11 9.25 2.51 1.52
C ILE A 11 7.83 2.20 2.00
N LEU A 12 7.11 3.22 2.46
CA LEU A 12 5.75 3.13 2.99
C LEU A 12 4.79 2.70 1.88
N VAL A 13 4.71 1.40 1.64
CA VAL A 13 3.64 0.78 0.86
C VAL A 13 2.44 0.69 1.79
N LEU A 14 1.39 1.45 1.50
CA LEU A 14 0.10 1.38 2.19
C LEU A 14 -0.59 0.04 1.88
N LEU A 15 -0.19 -1.00 2.60
CA LEU A 15 -0.92 -2.26 2.66
C LEU A 15 -2.08 -2.09 3.66
N ILE A 16 -3.29 -2.28 3.20
CA ILE A 16 -4.49 -2.42 4.02
C ILE A 16 -4.41 -3.78 4.72
N GLY A 17 -3.78 -3.79 5.88
CA GLY A 17 -3.74 -4.94 6.77
C GLY A 17 -4.20 -4.54 8.16
N ALA A 18 -5.23 -5.18 8.67
CA ALA A 18 -5.71 -5.02 10.04
C ALA A 18 -4.61 -5.44 11.03
N SER A 19 -4.13 -4.52 11.86
CA SER A 19 -3.25 -4.84 12.99
C SER A 19 -3.97 -4.60 14.29
N GLY A 20 -4.23 -5.69 15.01
CA GLY A 20 -4.69 -5.67 16.39
C GLY A 20 -3.60 -5.12 17.31
N CYS A 21 -3.98 -4.23 18.21
CA CYS A 21 -3.15 -3.74 19.32
C CYS A 21 -2.83 -4.83 20.32
N GLN A 22 -1.56 -5.18 20.49
CA GLN A 22 -1.09 -5.81 21.72
C GLN A 22 -0.52 -4.75 22.65
N LYS A 23 -1.15 -4.59 23.81
CA LYS A 23 -0.59 -3.86 24.96
C LYS A 23 0.49 -4.71 25.61
N ALA A 24 1.70 -4.19 25.69
CA ALA A 24 2.76 -4.72 26.54
C ALA A 24 2.48 -4.42 28.01
N SER A 25 2.51 -5.45 28.84
CA SER A 25 2.62 -5.33 30.30
C SER A 25 4.04 -5.69 30.71
N LYS A 26 4.67 -4.83 31.50
CA LYS A 26 6.01 -4.97 32.08
C LYS A 26 5.97 -5.68 33.42
N ASP A 27 7.08 -6.35 33.69
CA ASP A 27 7.71 -6.71 34.97
C ASP A 27 7.14 -7.90 35.77
N ASN A 28 7.89 -8.91 36.11
CA ASN A 28 8.97 -8.91 37.07
C ASN A 28 9.73 -10.27 37.14
N LYS A 29 10.91 -10.18 37.69
CA LYS A 29 12.01 -11.12 37.83
C LYS A 29 11.81 -12.32 38.79
N ASP A 30 12.66 -13.31 38.54
CA ASP A 30 13.40 -14.20 39.47
C ASP A 30 12.72 -15.44 40.04
N GLY A 31 13.45 -16.59 39.86
CA GLY A 31 13.38 -17.72 40.76
C GLY A 31 13.56 -19.09 40.10
N LYS A 32 14.80 -19.55 40.14
CA LYS A 32 15.23 -20.96 39.89
C LYS A 32 14.44 -21.97 40.73
N ASP A 33 14.19 -23.15 40.20
CA ASP A 33 14.79 -24.44 40.57
C ASP A 33 13.95 -25.61 40.02
N LYS A 34 14.64 -26.57 39.42
CA LYS A 34 14.28 -27.99 39.25
C LYS A 34 14.89 -28.76 40.43
N PRO A 35 14.60 -30.03 40.67
CA PRO A 35 13.84 -31.09 39.97
C PRO A 35 13.03 -32.02 40.95
N THR A 36 12.34 -33.01 40.50
CA THR A 36 12.54 -34.46 40.71
C THR A 36 11.24 -35.27 40.67
N VAL A 37 11.40 -36.42 40.06
CA VAL A 37 10.55 -37.60 39.92
C VAL A 37 10.14 -38.20 41.27
N GLY A 38 8.91 -38.75 41.33
CA GLY A 38 8.45 -39.59 42.41
C GLY A 38 7.18 -40.35 42.07
N SER A 39 7.37 -41.59 41.62
CA SER A 39 6.36 -42.65 41.56
C SER A 39 5.86 -43.01 42.95
N ASN A 40 4.56 -43.23 43.13
CA ASN A 40 4.13 -44.36 43.99
C ASN A 40 2.70 -44.84 43.71
N GLN A 41 2.56 -46.15 43.72
CA GLN A 41 1.35 -46.97 43.67
C GLN A 41 0.63 -46.98 45.01
N GLY A 42 -0.65 -47.29 45.02
CA GLY A 42 -1.32 -47.80 46.19
C GLY A 42 -2.85 -47.74 46.19
N SER A 43 -3.50 -48.75 45.71
CA SER A 43 -4.62 -49.53 46.24
C SER A 43 -5.69 -48.91 47.16
N GLY A 44 -6.98 -49.15 46.83
CA GLY A 44 -8.00 -49.26 47.87
C GLY A 44 -9.45 -49.02 47.41
N LEU A 45 -10.13 -50.04 47.07
CA LEU A 45 -11.58 -50.39 47.11
C LEU A 45 -12.55 -49.40 47.81
N GLY A 46 -13.66 -49.12 47.14
CA GLY A 46 -14.88 -48.56 47.75
C GLY A 46 -16.00 -48.47 46.71
N ALA A 47 -16.79 -49.52 46.58
CA ALA A 47 -18.00 -49.54 45.74
C ALA A 47 -19.14 -48.82 46.44
N THR A 48 -19.75 -47.83 45.78
CA THR A 48 -21.13 -47.40 46.03
C THR A 48 -21.87 -47.22 44.70
N THR A 49 -22.90 -48.03 44.53
CA THR A 49 -23.87 -47.99 43.43
C THR A 49 -24.69 -46.74 43.51
N GLY A 50 -24.51 -45.84 42.54
CA GLY A 50 -25.39 -44.69 42.29
C GLY A 50 -25.87 -44.75 40.84
N SER A 51 -27.18 -44.96 40.64
CA SER A 51 -27.85 -44.93 39.36
C SER A 51 -27.76 -43.54 38.71
N GLY A 52 -26.76 -43.34 37.87
CA GLY A 52 -26.64 -42.15 37.02
C GLY A 52 -27.32 -42.41 35.70
N ALA A 53 -28.37 -41.65 35.41
CA ALA A 53 -28.97 -41.58 34.11
C ALA A 53 -27.92 -41.29 33.06
N GLY A 54 -27.75 -42.17 32.10
CA GLY A 54 -26.81 -42.03 31.01
C GLY A 54 -27.18 -40.80 30.18
N MET A 55 -26.44 -39.71 30.32
CA MET A 55 -26.41 -38.66 29.33
C MET A 55 -25.72 -39.25 28.08
N SER A 56 -26.49 -39.46 27.03
CA SER A 56 -25.93 -39.70 25.72
C SER A 56 -24.92 -38.62 25.36
N PRO A 57 -23.78 -38.97 24.79
CA PRO A 57 -22.83 -37.97 24.32
C PRO A 57 -23.58 -37.03 23.36
N PRO A 58 -23.27 -35.72 23.36
CA PRO A 58 -23.88 -34.79 22.42
C PRO A 58 -23.63 -35.29 20.99
N PRO A 59 -24.61 -35.19 20.10
CA PRO A 59 -24.43 -35.61 18.71
C PRO A 59 -23.20 -34.91 18.12
N PRO A 60 -22.44 -35.62 17.26
CA PRO A 60 -21.30 -34.99 16.60
C PRO A 60 -21.79 -33.73 15.87
N PRO A 61 -20.95 -32.66 15.79
CA PRO A 61 -21.30 -31.45 15.07
C PRO A 61 -21.76 -31.84 13.67
N ALA A 62 -22.93 -31.34 13.26
CA ALA A 62 -23.44 -31.60 11.93
C ALA A 62 -22.37 -31.22 10.90
N GLU A 63 -22.02 -32.14 9.98
CA GLU A 63 -21.10 -31.83 8.90
C GLU A 63 -21.70 -30.65 8.10
N VAL A 64 -20.98 -29.53 8.09
CA VAL A 64 -21.38 -28.35 7.33
C VAL A 64 -21.11 -28.66 5.87
N LYS A 65 -22.16 -28.79 5.09
CA LYS A 65 -22.04 -28.91 3.62
C LYS A 65 -21.29 -27.70 3.09
N ASP A 66 -20.37 -27.97 2.16
CA ASP A 66 -19.72 -26.91 1.40
C ASP A 66 -20.77 -26.13 0.61
N ILE A 67 -20.87 -24.83 0.90
CA ILE A 67 -21.86 -23.91 0.30
C ILE A 67 -21.25 -22.96 -0.74
N ASP A 68 -19.97 -23.14 -1.08
CA ASP A 68 -19.31 -22.33 -2.09
C ASP A 68 -20.01 -22.44 -3.44
N SER A 69 -20.08 -21.33 -4.16
CA SER A 69 -20.67 -21.25 -5.50
C SER A 69 -19.77 -21.90 -6.56
N LYS A 70 -19.69 -23.23 -6.52
CA LYS A 70 -18.79 -24.04 -7.36
C LYS A 70 -19.05 -23.87 -8.86
N ASP A 71 -20.28 -23.66 -9.25
CA ASP A 71 -20.69 -23.37 -10.62
C ASP A 71 -20.06 -22.07 -11.15
N ILE A 72 -19.98 -21.03 -10.30
CA ILE A 72 -19.33 -19.76 -10.64
C ILE A 72 -17.80 -19.91 -10.61
N LEU A 73 -17.28 -20.57 -9.58
CA LEU A 73 -15.83 -20.79 -9.43
C LEU A 73 -15.24 -21.66 -10.55
N ALA A 74 -16.05 -22.53 -11.16
CA ALA A 74 -15.63 -23.36 -12.29
C ALA A 74 -15.54 -22.61 -13.63
N ARG A 75 -16.02 -21.37 -13.71
CA ARG A 75 -15.95 -20.56 -14.94
C ARG A 75 -14.50 -20.20 -15.26
N THR A 76 -14.14 -20.27 -16.52
CA THR A 76 -12.82 -19.85 -17.03
C THR A 76 -12.74 -18.35 -17.30
N GLU A 77 -13.88 -17.75 -17.66
CA GLU A 77 -13.96 -16.32 -17.94
C GLU A 77 -13.88 -15.50 -16.64
N THR A 78 -13.01 -14.52 -16.66
CA THR A 78 -12.86 -13.54 -15.58
C THR A 78 -12.92 -12.13 -16.13
N ALA A 79 -13.55 -11.23 -15.41
CA ALA A 79 -13.49 -9.80 -15.73
C ALA A 79 -12.16 -9.20 -15.26
N PRO A 80 -11.58 -8.23 -15.98
CA PRO A 80 -10.33 -7.59 -15.56
C PRO A 80 -10.49 -6.74 -14.31
N VAL A 81 -11.66 -6.15 -14.10
CA VAL A 81 -12.05 -5.35 -12.95
C VAL A 81 -13.52 -5.53 -12.68
N VAL A 82 -13.90 -5.66 -11.44
CA VAL A 82 -15.29 -5.69 -10.99
C VAL A 82 -15.48 -4.87 -9.74
N SER A 83 -16.63 -4.23 -9.59
CA SER A 83 -17.06 -3.62 -8.33
C SER A 83 -18.00 -4.58 -7.61
N VAL A 84 -17.71 -4.87 -6.34
CA VAL A 84 -18.52 -5.81 -5.54
C VAL A 84 -18.86 -5.23 -4.19
N LYS A 85 -20.01 -5.63 -3.66
CA LYS A 85 -20.36 -5.48 -2.24
C LYS A 85 -20.46 -6.86 -1.61
N HIS A 86 -20.20 -6.99 -0.32
CA HIS A 86 -20.27 -8.27 0.35
C HIS A 86 -20.75 -8.20 1.79
N VAL A 87 -21.32 -9.31 2.24
CA VAL A 87 -21.59 -9.59 3.65
C VAL A 87 -20.59 -10.65 4.12
N LEU A 88 -19.81 -10.33 5.17
CA LEU A 88 -18.93 -11.28 5.85
C LEU A 88 -19.63 -11.85 7.07
N LEU A 89 -19.58 -13.17 7.23
CA LEU A 89 -20.15 -13.92 8.34
C LEU A 89 -19.12 -14.86 8.94
N GLY A 90 -18.60 -14.54 10.12
CA GLY A 90 -17.72 -15.41 10.89
C GLY A 90 -18.50 -16.40 11.78
N TRP A 91 -17.78 -17.25 12.48
CA TRP A 91 -18.30 -18.15 13.53
C TRP A 91 -17.25 -18.35 14.63
N LYS A 92 -17.65 -18.97 15.74
CA LYS A 92 -16.87 -18.98 16.99
C LYS A 92 -15.44 -19.50 16.86
N GLU A 93 -15.18 -20.48 15.99
CA GLU A 93 -13.84 -21.05 15.78
C GLU A 93 -12.93 -20.10 15.01
N LEU A 94 -13.45 -19.10 14.32
CA LEU A 94 -12.70 -18.04 13.65
C LEU A 94 -12.58 -16.77 14.49
N ALA A 95 -13.34 -16.66 15.57
CA ALA A 95 -13.30 -15.50 16.45
C ALA A 95 -11.89 -15.37 17.08
N GLY A 96 -11.25 -14.23 16.84
CA GLY A 96 -9.87 -13.97 17.30
C GLY A 96 -8.76 -14.28 16.30
N HIS A 97 -9.07 -14.85 15.13
CA HIS A 97 -8.12 -15.08 14.05
C HIS A 97 -8.35 -14.05 12.92
N GLY A 98 -7.61 -12.97 12.95
CA GLY A 98 -7.34 -12.10 11.77
C GLY A 98 -8.49 -11.38 11.07
N GLY A 99 -9.71 -11.36 11.63
CA GLY A 99 -10.82 -10.68 10.94
C GLY A 99 -12.17 -10.72 11.63
N ALA A 100 -12.45 -11.73 12.40
CA ALA A 100 -13.72 -11.85 13.11
C ALA A 100 -13.66 -11.25 14.53
N ALA A 101 -13.37 -9.96 14.60
CA ALA A 101 -13.47 -9.21 15.87
C ALA A 101 -14.92 -8.88 16.25
N ASP A 102 -15.88 -9.23 15.40
CA ASP A 102 -17.29 -8.96 15.67
C ASP A 102 -17.84 -9.94 16.71
N PRO A 103 -18.45 -9.45 17.80
CA PRO A 103 -19.01 -10.28 18.86
C PRO A 103 -20.09 -11.27 18.38
N ARG A 104 -20.71 -11.01 17.22
CA ARG A 104 -21.72 -11.89 16.62
C ARG A 104 -21.13 -13.22 16.17
N ALA A 105 -19.89 -13.20 15.64
CA ALA A 105 -19.18 -14.40 15.23
C ALA A 105 -18.97 -15.39 16.40
N ALA A 106 -18.60 -14.88 17.59
CA ALA A 106 -18.38 -15.72 18.78
C ALA A 106 -19.65 -16.46 19.27
N LYS A 107 -20.83 -16.01 18.89
CA LYS A 107 -22.12 -16.59 19.30
C LYS A 107 -22.71 -17.57 18.27
N ARG A 108 -22.07 -17.78 17.14
CA ARG A 108 -22.59 -18.54 16.01
C ARG A 108 -21.70 -19.76 15.73
N THR A 109 -22.32 -20.88 15.45
CA THR A 109 -21.63 -22.06 14.91
C THR A 109 -21.38 -21.90 13.41
N ASN A 110 -20.48 -22.72 12.85
CA ASN A 110 -20.24 -22.73 11.42
C ASN A 110 -21.53 -23.09 10.62
N ALA A 111 -22.33 -24.02 11.10
CA ALA A 111 -23.59 -24.39 10.47
C ALA A 111 -24.62 -23.23 10.44
N GLU A 112 -24.71 -22.47 11.51
CA GLU A 112 -25.56 -21.28 11.58
C GLU A 112 -25.05 -20.15 10.67
N ALA A 113 -23.73 -19.97 10.57
CA ALA A 113 -23.12 -19.02 9.62
C ALA A 113 -23.42 -19.43 8.16
N ALA A 114 -23.30 -20.71 7.84
CA ALA A 114 -23.61 -21.24 6.51
C ALA A 114 -25.08 -21.05 6.15
N ALA A 115 -26.00 -21.35 7.05
CA ALA A 115 -27.42 -21.16 6.85
C ALA A 115 -27.79 -19.69 6.63
N LEU A 116 -27.20 -18.78 7.42
CA LEU A 116 -27.40 -17.34 7.28
C LEU A 116 -26.83 -16.83 5.95
N ALA A 117 -25.65 -17.32 5.53
CA ALA A 117 -25.06 -16.95 4.24
C ALA A 117 -25.97 -17.36 3.05
N GLN A 118 -26.55 -18.55 3.12
CA GLN A 118 -27.50 -19.02 2.11
C GLN A 118 -28.80 -18.20 2.10
N ASP A 119 -29.34 -17.84 3.26
CA ASP A 119 -30.52 -16.98 3.37
C ASP A 119 -30.26 -15.59 2.76
N ILE A 120 -29.13 -14.96 3.12
CA ILE A 120 -28.73 -13.67 2.55
C ILE A 120 -28.55 -13.77 1.03
N ALA A 121 -27.89 -14.80 0.54
CA ALA A 121 -27.72 -15.01 -0.90
C ALA A 121 -29.06 -15.21 -1.62
N ALA A 122 -30.01 -15.91 -1.00
CA ALA A 122 -31.36 -16.05 -1.54
C ALA A 122 -32.11 -14.72 -1.60
N LYS A 123 -32.04 -13.91 -0.53
CA LYS A 123 -32.61 -12.55 -0.47
C LYS A 123 -32.03 -11.66 -1.57
N LEU A 124 -30.69 -11.65 -1.74
CA LEU A 124 -30.03 -10.87 -2.78
C LEU A 124 -30.39 -11.33 -4.19
N LYS A 125 -30.49 -12.64 -4.43
CA LYS A 125 -30.95 -13.17 -5.73
C LYS A 125 -32.40 -12.77 -6.06
N ALA A 126 -33.23 -12.65 -5.04
CA ALA A 126 -34.62 -12.18 -5.20
C ALA A 126 -34.70 -10.64 -5.37
N ASN A 127 -33.84 -9.89 -4.68
CA ASN A 127 -33.79 -8.43 -4.73
C ASN A 127 -32.35 -7.94 -4.57
N PRO A 128 -31.58 -7.77 -5.67
CA PRO A 128 -30.22 -7.27 -5.63
C PRO A 128 -30.08 -5.88 -4.98
N ASP A 129 -31.05 -5.00 -5.13
CA ASP A 129 -31.01 -3.64 -4.57
C ASP A 129 -31.03 -3.61 -3.03
N SER A 130 -31.25 -4.76 -2.36
CA SER A 130 -31.21 -4.89 -0.90
C SER A 130 -29.80 -5.04 -0.33
N ILE A 131 -28.76 -5.09 -1.13
CA ILE A 131 -27.36 -5.35 -0.67
C ILE A 131 -26.92 -4.39 0.43
N ASP A 132 -27.19 -3.10 0.32
CA ASP A 132 -26.75 -2.11 1.31
C ASP A 132 -27.42 -2.30 2.68
N ALA A 133 -28.68 -2.67 2.68
CA ALA A 133 -29.42 -2.98 3.91
C ALA A 133 -28.85 -4.25 4.57
N LEU A 134 -28.62 -5.29 3.79
CA LEU A 134 -28.09 -6.57 4.29
C LEU A 134 -26.65 -6.46 4.76
N VAL A 135 -25.81 -5.68 4.08
CA VAL A 135 -24.45 -5.35 4.54
C VAL A 135 -24.51 -4.66 5.90
N LYS A 136 -25.32 -3.62 6.02
CA LYS A 136 -25.45 -2.86 7.28
C LYS A 136 -25.96 -3.72 8.45
N GLU A 137 -26.89 -4.63 8.18
CA GLU A 137 -27.50 -5.49 9.20
C GLU A 137 -26.58 -6.67 9.59
N HIS A 138 -25.97 -7.32 8.60
CA HIS A 138 -25.34 -8.62 8.81
C HIS A 138 -23.82 -8.62 8.67
N SER A 139 -23.22 -7.71 7.90
CA SER A 139 -21.78 -7.80 7.63
C SER A 139 -20.93 -7.58 8.88
N GLU A 140 -19.94 -8.43 9.05
CA GLU A 140 -18.93 -8.38 10.12
C GLU A 140 -17.60 -7.80 9.60
N ASP A 141 -17.56 -7.36 8.35
CA ASP A 141 -16.43 -6.62 7.78
C ASP A 141 -16.61 -5.12 7.99
N PRO A 142 -15.77 -4.48 8.83
CA PRO A 142 -15.87 -3.05 9.07
C PRO A 142 -15.70 -2.20 7.80
N GLY A 143 -14.95 -2.70 6.81
CA GLY A 143 -14.72 -2.02 5.54
C GLY A 143 -15.99 -1.92 4.69
N SER A 144 -16.79 -3.00 4.65
CA SER A 144 -18.03 -3.04 3.87
C SER A 144 -19.12 -2.09 4.41
N LEU A 145 -19.07 -1.76 5.72
CA LEU A 145 -20.03 -0.88 6.36
C LEU A 145 -19.96 0.59 5.87
N SER A 146 -18.94 0.95 5.10
CA SER A 146 -18.89 2.27 4.43
C SER A 146 -19.99 2.45 3.39
N GLY A 147 -20.50 1.35 2.83
CA GLY A 147 -21.45 1.33 1.73
C GLY A 147 -20.79 1.48 0.34
N ASP A 148 -19.49 1.80 0.27
CA ASP A 148 -18.77 1.86 -0.99
C ASP A 148 -18.46 0.43 -1.49
N PRO A 149 -18.58 0.16 -2.80
CA PRO A 149 -18.17 -1.12 -3.34
C PRO A 149 -16.65 -1.27 -3.34
N TYR A 150 -16.19 -2.52 -3.29
CA TYR A 150 -14.78 -2.86 -3.48
C TYR A 150 -14.48 -3.06 -4.97
N ASP A 151 -13.45 -2.38 -5.46
CA ASP A 151 -12.90 -2.67 -6.79
C ASP A 151 -11.92 -3.84 -6.71
N VAL A 152 -12.24 -4.91 -7.41
CA VAL A 152 -11.46 -6.15 -7.41
C VAL A 152 -10.80 -6.36 -8.76
N LYS A 153 -9.46 -6.51 -8.74
CA LYS A 153 -8.60 -6.88 -9.86
C LYS A 153 -7.75 -8.08 -9.47
N ALA A 154 -7.05 -8.68 -10.42
CA ALA A 154 -6.17 -9.81 -10.15
C ALA A 154 -5.06 -9.48 -9.14
N ASP A 155 -4.52 -8.27 -9.16
CA ASP A 155 -3.45 -7.76 -8.28
C ASP A 155 -3.93 -7.12 -6.98
N THR A 156 -5.25 -6.98 -6.76
CA THR A 156 -5.79 -6.45 -5.50
C THR A 156 -5.39 -7.37 -4.33
N PRO A 157 -4.97 -6.82 -3.17
CA PRO A 157 -4.47 -7.60 -2.02
C PRO A 157 -5.61 -8.25 -1.21
N PHE A 158 -6.60 -8.81 -1.87
CA PHE A 158 -7.63 -9.64 -1.26
C PHE A 158 -7.23 -11.12 -1.27
N VAL A 159 -7.78 -11.90 -0.35
CA VAL A 159 -7.57 -13.35 -0.32
C VAL A 159 -8.00 -14.01 -1.64
N PRO A 160 -7.26 -15.04 -2.10
CA PRO A 160 -7.48 -15.63 -3.42
C PRO A 160 -8.91 -16.10 -3.65
N GLU A 161 -9.54 -16.70 -2.66
CA GLU A 161 -10.91 -17.24 -2.74
C GLU A 161 -11.91 -16.13 -3.05
N PHE A 162 -11.82 -14.99 -2.34
CA PHE A 162 -12.67 -13.83 -2.57
C PHE A 162 -12.48 -13.26 -3.99
N LYS A 163 -11.22 -13.06 -4.41
CA LYS A 163 -10.92 -12.57 -5.78
C LYS A 163 -11.42 -13.51 -6.85
N ASN A 164 -11.17 -14.79 -6.66
CA ASN A 164 -11.56 -15.80 -7.64
C ASN A 164 -13.06 -15.84 -7.87
N LEU A 165 -13.86 -15.71 -6.82
CA LEU A 165 -15.30 -15.62 -6.98
C LEU A 165 -15.72 -14.29 -7.60
N ALA A 166 -15.24 -13.16 -7.02
CA ALA A 166 -15.63 -11.81 -7.44
C ALA A 166 -15.41 -11.59 -8.94
N LEU A 167 -14.22 -11.93 -9.47
CA LEU A 167 -13.87 -11.73 -10.88
C LEU A 167 -14.67 -12.62 -11.86
N ARG A 168 -15.37 -13.66 -11.38
CA ARG A 168 -16.21 -14.57 -12.19
C ARG A 168 -17.70 -14.27 -12.12
N LEU A 169 -18.10 -13.40 -11.17
CA LEU A 169 -19.49 -12.97 -11.09
C LEU A 169 -19.88 -12.13 -12.31
N LYS A 170 -21.08 -12.37 -12.84
CA LYS A 170 -21.75 -11.46 -13.77
C LYS A 170 -22.35 -10.28 -13.01
N GLU A 171 -22.66 -9.20 -13.70
CA GLU A 171 -23.33 -8.05 -13.07
C GLU A 171 -24.65 -8.46 -12.40
N LYS A 172 -24.87 -7.98 -11.18
CA LYS A 172 -25.98 -8.34 -10.28
C LYS A 172 -26.04 -9.82 -9.90
N GLU A 173 -25.00 -10.58 -10.17
CA GLU A 173 -24.94 -11.98 -9.75
C GLU A 173 -24.37 -12.08 -8.32
N VAL A 174 -24.90 -13.06 -7.58
CA VAL A 174 -24.57 -13.33 -6.18
C VAL A 174 -23.92 -14.69 -6.04
N GLY A 175 -22.77 -14.74 -5.36
CA GLY A 175 -22.07 -15.98 -5.02
C GLY A 175 -21.65 -16.02 -3.57
N ILE A 176 -21.38 -17.22 -3.07
CA ILE A 176 -20.85 -17.48 -1.73
C ILE A 176 -19.47 -18.11 -1.87
N VAL A 177 -18.53 -17.68 -1.03
CA VAL A 177 -17.22 -18.32 -0.88
C VAL A 177 -16.76 -18.31 0.56
N LYS A 178 -16.17 -19.40 0.99
CA LYS A 178 -15.51 -19.53 2.30
C LYS A 178 -14.07 -19.07 2.21
N THR A 179 -13.64 -18.31 3.21
CA THR A 179 -12.24 -17.89 3.41
C THR A 179 -11.83 -18.14 4.85
N GLN A 180 -10.57 -17.81 5.19
CA GLN A 180 -10.10 -17.84 6.58
C GLN A 180 -10.83 -16.85 7.51
N PHE A 181 -11.58 -15.88 6.97
CA PHE A 181 -12.33 -14.89 7.75
C PHE A 181 -13.79 -15.28 7.98
N GLY A 182 -14.32 -16.16 7.18
CA GLY A 182 -15.74 -16.56 7.21
C GLY A 182 -16.32 -16.83 5.84
N TYR A 183 -17.66 -16.88 5.79
CA TYR A 183 -18.39 -16.90 4.52
C TYR A 183 -18.58 -15.48 4.00
N HIS A 184 -18.20 -15.25 2.75
CA HIS A 184 -18.48 -14.02 2.02
C HIS A 184 -19.65 -14.27 1.07
N VAL A 185 -20.75 -13.56 1.26
CA VAL A 185 -21.81 -13.45 0.28
C VAL A 185 -21.51 -12.23 -0.57
N ILE A 186 -21.11 -12.43 -1.81
CA ILE A 186 -20.59 -11.38 -2.70
C ILE A 186 -21.60 -11.13 -3.81
N GLU A 187 -21.93 -9.87 -4.04
CA GLU A 187 -22.68 -9.42 -5.20
C GLU A 187 -21.84 -8.52 -6.08
N ARG A 188 -21.78 -8.79 -7.38
CA ARG A 188 -21.21 -7.86 -8.33
C ARG A 188 -22.21 -6.75 -8.61
N VAL A 189 -21.83 -5.53 -8.23
CA VAL A 189 -22.64 -4.32 -8.44
C VAL A 189 -22.10 -3.52 -9.63
N PRO A 190 -22.93 -2.69 -10.30
CA PRO A 190 -22.42 -1.73 -11.26
C PRO A 190 -21.42 -0.77 -10.55
N PRO A 191 -20.37 -0.31 -11.25
CA PRO A 191 -19.50 0.71 -10.68
C PRO A 191 -20.34 1.93 -10.28
N PRO A 192 -20.03 2.59 -9.16
CA PRO A 192 -20.76 3.78 -8.75
C PRO A 192 -20.65 4.86 -9.84
N PRO A 193 -21.71 5.63 -10.10
CA PRO A 193 -21.62 6.72 -11.03
C PRO A 193 -20.50 7.68 -10.57
N PRO A 194 -19.75 8.28 -11.52
CA PRO A 194 -18.75 9.28 -11.19
C PRO A 194 -19.39 10.39 -10.35
N ASP A 195 -18.66 10.87 -9.34
CA ASP A 195 -19.13 12.01 -8.56
C ASP A 195 -19.19 13.25 -9.49
N PRO A 196 -20.29 14.02 -9.48
CA PRO A 196 -20.44 15.18 -10.38
C PRO A 196 -19.34 16.22 -10.28
N LEU A 197 -18.57 16.24 -9.19
CA LEU A 197 -17.43 17.14 -9.02
C LEU A 197 -16.15 16.62 -9.71
N GLU A 198 -16.07 15.33 -10.02
CA GLU A 198 -14.90 14.78 -10.69
C GLU A 198 -14.70 15.38 -12.09
N SER A 199 -13.46 15.50 -12.50
CA SER A 199 -13.08 15.98 -13.83
C SER A 199 -13.33 14.90 -14.88
N ALA A 200 -14.59 14.58 -15.14
CA ALA A 200 -15.02 13.49 -16.04
C ALA A 200 -14.48 13.67 -17.47
N ASP A 201 -14.38 14.90 -17.95
CA ASP A 201 -13.81 15.25 -19.24
C ASP A 201 -12.33 14.86 -19.37
N ILE A 202 -11.57 14.96 -18.26
CA ILE A 202 -10.16 14.56 -18.21
C ILE A 202 -10.07 13.03 -18.06
N LEU A 203 -10.90 12.46 -17.19
CA LEU A 203 -10.92 11.01 -16.97
C LEU A 203 -11.32 10.20 -18.21
N ALA A 204 -12.05 10.80 -19.14
CA ALA A 204 -12.41 10.16 -20.42
C ALA A 204 -11.26 10.10 -21.45
N ARG A 205 -10.13 10.79 -21.20
CA ARG A 205 -8.99 10.82 -22.13
C ARG A 205 -8.14 9.56 -21.99
N PRO A 206 -7.38 9.16 -23.03
CA PRO A 206 -6.36 8.12 -22.88
C PRO A 206 -5.25 8.59 -21.92
N PRO A 207 -4.67 7.68 -21.11
CA PRO A 207 -3.56 8.02 -20.24
C PRO A 207 -2.27 8.21 -21.03
N GLU A 208 -1.38 9.06 -20.53
CA GLU A 208 -0.01 9.17 -21.02
C GLU A 208 0.74 7.83 -20.90
N ALA A 209 1.56 7.50 -21.88
CA ALA A 209 2.31 6.25 -21.90
C ALA A 209 3.45 6.23 -20.86
N GLY A 210 4.09 7.39 -20.64
CA GLY A 210 5.20 7.53 -19.69
C GLY A 210 4.77 8.03 -18.31
N PRO A 211 5.75 8.13 -17.38
CA PRO A 211 5.52 8.74 -16.08
C PRO A 211 5.24 10.25 -16.22
N VAL A 212 4.41 10.76 -15.34
CA VAL A 212 4.07 12.19 -15.24
C VAL A 212 4.37 12.69 -13.84
N GLN A 213 4.70 13.99 -13.72
CA GLN A 213 4.87 14.61 -12.42
C GLN A 213 3.67 15.45 -12.04
N VAL A 214 3.21 15.27 -10.81
CA VAL A 214 2.05 15.95 -10.27
C VAL A 214 2.27 16.47 -8.87
N GLN A 215 1.70 17.61 -8.56
CA GLN A 215 1.46 18.09 -7.20
C GLN A 215 -0.02 17.98 -6.88
N HIS A 216 -0.38 17.79 -5.62
CA HIS A 216 -1.78 17.70 -5.25
C HIS A 216 -2.11 18.29 -3.89
N VAL A 217 -3.37 18.62 -3.71
CA VAL A 217 -4.00 18.92 -2.42
C VAL A 217 -4.96 17.79 -2.09
N LEU A 218 -4.85 17.20 -0.91
CA LEU A 218 -5.80 16.22 -0.38
C LEU A 218 -6.75 16.91 0.59
N ILE A 219 -8.05 16.69 0.44
CA ILE A 219 -9.11 17.18 1.33
C ILE A 219 -10.01 16.02 1.72
N GLY A 220 -9.88 15.57 2.96
CA GLY A 220 -10.70 14.49 3.53
C GLY A 220 -11.98 14.99 4.19
N TRP A 221 -12.82 14.07 4.64
CA TRP A 221 -14.00 14.30 5.47
C TRP A 221 -14.21 13.15 6.45
N LYS A 222 -14.98 13.38 7.52
CA LYS A 222 -15.13 12.46 8.66
C LYS A 222 -15.64 11.07 8.30
N ASP A 223 -16.42 10.94 7.23
CA ASP A 223 -17.00 9.67 6.80
C ASP A 223 -16.23 9.00 5.65
N ALA A 224 -15.12 9.59 5.20
CA ALA A 224 -14.26 8.95 4.22
C ALA A 224 -13.67 7.64 4.77
N PRO A 225 -13.49 6.59 3.94
CA PRO A 225 -12.98 5.30 4.41
C PRO A 225 -11.67 5.40 5.20
N ALA A 226 -10.75 6.25 4.76
CA ALA A 226 -9.49 6.47 5.47
C ALA A 226 -9.67 7.14 6.84
N ALA A 227 -10.67 8.02 7.00
CA ALA A 227 -11.00 8.66 8.26
C ALA A 227 -11.56 7.64 9.27
N LYS A 228 -12.46 6.76 8.83
CA LYS A 228 -12.96 5.65 9.65
C LYS A 228 -11.85 4.69 10.08
N GLY A 229 -10.81 4.53 9.26
CA GLY A 229 -9.62 3.74 9.55
C GLY A 229 -8.56 4.46 10.41
N GLY A 230 -8.84 5.65 10.95
CA GLY A 230 -7.93 6.43 11.80
C GLY A 230 -6.70 7.00 11.08
N ARG A 231 -6.76 7.14 9.75
CA ARG A 231 -5.64 7.58 8.90
C ARG A 231 -5.81 8.99 8.32
N ALA A 232 -6.86 9.70 8.73
CA ALA A 232 -7.12 11.05 8.24
C ALA A 232 -6.45 12.13 9.10
N ASP A 233 -6.19 13.28 8.49
CA ASP A 233 -5.82 14.50 9.19
C ASP A 233 -6.96 14.94 10.12
N LYS A 234 -6.63 15.58 11.26
CA LYS A 234 -7.64 16.04 12.22
C LYS A 234 -8.68 16.97 11.58
N ARG A 235 -8.28 17.78 10.61
CA ARG A 235 -9.18 18.68 9.88
C ARG A 235 -10.29 17.95 9.14
N ALA A 236 -10.01 16.72 8.65
CA ALA A 236 -11.01 15.88 8.02
C ALA A 236 -12.09 15.40 8.99
N MET A 237 -11.74 15.17 10.27
CA MET A 237 -12.67 14.65 11.28
C MET A 237 -13.79 15.65 11.64
N ASP A 238 -13.54 16.93 11.44
CA ASP A 238 -14.51 18.02 11.74
C ASP A 238 -15.32 18.43 10.51
N ARG A 239 -15.03 17.85 9.33
CA ARG A 239 -15.60 18.25 8.04
C ARG A 239 -16.63 17.23 7.55
N THR A 240 -17.79 17.69 7.10
CA THR A 240 -18.75 16.87 6.35
C THR A 240 -18.29 16.69 4.90
N LYS A 241 -18.86 15.69 4.16
CA LYS A 241 -18.60 15.56 2.73
C LYS A 241 -18.99 16.84 1.96
N ALA A 242 -20.13 17.44 2.29
CA ALA A 242 -20.58 18.67 1.62
C ALA A 242 -19.61 19.85 1.82
N ASP A 243 -19.01 19.98 3.00
CA ASP A 243 -17.97 20.99 3.26
C ASP A 243 -16.69 20.68 2.50
N ALA A 244 -16.31 19.40 2.40
CA ALA A 244 -15.19 18.95 1.60
C ALA A 244 -15.40 19.22 0.10
N ASP A 245 -16.59 18.98 -0.41
CA ASP A 245 -16.98 19.24 -1.81
C ASP A 245 -16.83 20.73 -2.16
N LYS A 246 -17.35 21.61 -1.29
CA LYS A 246 -17.22 23.06 -1.44
C LYS A 246 -15.77 23.52 -1.41
N LEU A 247 -15.00 23.04 -0.43
CA LEU A 247 -13.59 23.40 -0.29
C LEU A 247 -12.75 22.87 -1.47
N ALA A 248 -13.00 21.64 -1.91
CA ALA A 248 -12.29 21.05 -3.05
C ALA A 248 -12.51 21.84 -4.34
N LYS A 249 -13.75 22.29 -4.58
CA LYS A 249 -14.07 23.17 -5.71
C LYS A 249 -13.36 24.51 -5.61
N GLU A 250 -13.39 25.15 -4.44
CA GLU A 250 -12.70 26.42 -4.21
C GLU A 250 -11.18 26.29 -4.47
N VAL A 251 -10.56 25.24 -3.94
CA VAL A 251 -9.12 25.00 -4.14
C VAL A 251 -8.81 24.70 -5.62
N LEU A 252 -9.64 23.90 -6.30
CA LEU A 252 -9.47 23.65 -7.73
C LEU A 252 -9.52 24.95 -8.55
N ASP A 253 -10.46 25.84 -8.24
CA ASP A 253 -10.59 27.13 -8.92
C ASP A 253 -9.34 28.00 -8.68
N LYS A 254 -8.81 28.04 -7.45
CA LYS A 254 -7.53 28.72 -7.14
C LYS A 254 -6.35 28.12 -7.92
N VAL A 255 -6.26 26.79 -8.03
CA VAL A 255 -5.19 26.12 -8.81
C VAL A 255 -5.31 26.45 -10.30
N ARG A 256 -6.52 26.44 -10.85
CA ARG A 256 -6.80 26.79 -12.25
C ARG A 256 -6.52 28.27 -12.55
N ALA A 257 -6.74 29.15 -11.58
CA ALA A 257 -6.37 30.57 -11.65
C ALA A 257 -4.85 30.82 -11.51
N LYS A 258 -4.02 29.76 -11.63
CA LYS A 258 -2.56 29.80 -11.52
C LYS A 258 -2.05 30.20 -10.11
N GLY A 259 -2.81 29.89 -9.07
CA GLY A 259 -2.36 30.03 -7.68
C GLY A 259 -1.06 29.26 -7.45
N ASP A 260 -0.27 29.74 -6.51
CA ASP A 260 0.97 29.10 -6.07
C ASP A 260 0.66 27.74 -5.44
N MET A 261 1.01 26.67 -6.13
CA MET A 261 0.68 25.31 -5.69
C MET A 261 1.33 24.96 -4.35
N ALA A 262 2.55 25.42 -4.08
CA ALA A 262 3.23 25.15 -2.83
C ALA A 262 2.50 25.81 -1.64
N LYS A 263 2.02 27.04 -1.81
CA LYS A 263 1.21 27.71 -0.78
C LYS A 263 -0.13 27.01 -0.58
N LEU A 264 -0.80 26.63 -1.66
CA LEU A 264 -2.09 25.91 -1.58
C LEU A 264 -1.94 24.53 -0.91
N MET A 265 -0.87 23.80 -1.21
CA MET A 265 -0.56 22.53 -0.54
C MET A 265 -0.33 22.74 0.96
N LYS A 266 0.48 23.71 1.34
CA LYS A 266 0.75 24.02 2.76
C LYS A 266 -0.51 24.44 3.53
N GLU A 267 -1.38 25.21 2.90
CA GLU A 267 -2.60 25.73 3.53
C GLU A 267 -3.71 24.69 3.62
N PHE A 268 -3.96 23.98 2.53
CA PHE A 268 -5.16 23.14 2.41
C PHE A 268 -4.87 21.63 2.43
N SER A 269 -3.68 21.18 2.01
CA SER A 269 -3.46 19.75 1.86
C SER A 269 -3.39 19.00 3.20
N GLU A 270 -4.01 17.86 3.23
CA GLU A 270 -3.99 16.91 4.35
C GLU A 270 -3.06 15.71 4.06
N ASP A 271 -2.37 15.73 2.92
CA ASP A 271 -1.39 14.71 2.58
C ASP A 271 -0.08 14.90 3.36
N PRO A 272 0.28 13.98 4.28
CA PRO A 272 1.49 14.12 5.08
C PRO A 272 2.78 14.02 4.27
N GLY A 273 2.72 13.44 3.07
CA GLY A 273 3.90 13.23 2.22
C GLY A 273 4.36 14.47 1.46
N SER A 274 3.46 15.42 1.21
CA SER A 274 3.76 16.56 0.34
C SER A 274 3.32 17.93 0.85
N LYS A 275 2.45 18.02 1.86
CA LYS A 275 1.88 19.30 2.33
C LYS A 275 2.92 20.32 2.78
N ASP A 276 4.00 19.88 3.41
CA ASP A 276 5.00 20.78 4.03
C ASP A 276 6.18 21.09 3.11
N ASN A 277 6.44 20.28 2.10
CA ASN A 277 7.59 20.40 1.20
C ASN A 277 7.20 20.66 -0.27
N ALA A 278 5.91 20.66 -0.56
CA ALA A 278 5.36 20.82 -1.92
C ALA A 278 5.96 19.83 -2.94
N LYS A 279 6.41 18.66 -2.49
CA LYS A 279 7.02 17.63 -3.34
C LYS A 279 6.05 17.22 -4.45
N ALA A 280 6.55 17.14 -5.68
CA ALA A 280 5.86 16.49 -6.77
C ALA A 280 6.02 14.98 -6.69
N TYR A 281 4.99 14.25 -7.10
CA TYR A 281 5.00 12.80 -7.22
C TYR A 281 5.22 12.37 -8.66
N ASP A 282 6.08 11.38 -8.86
CA ASP A 282 6.21 10.66 -10.13
C ASP A 282 5.14 9.59 -10.22
N VAL A 283 4.29 9.68 -11.24
CA VAL A 283 3.15 8.78 -11.42
C VAL A 283 3.26 8.04 -12.74
N ALA A 284 3.55 6.75 -12.66
CA ALA A 284 3.53 5.78 -13.75
C ALA A 284 2.36 4.79 -13.57
N ALA A 285 2.20 3.88 -14.51
CA ALA A 285 1.13 2.88 -14.45
C ALA A 285 1.27 1.93 -13.24
N ASP A 286 2.50 1.57 -12.92
CA ASP A 286 2.90 0.65 -11.85
C ASP A 286 3.19 1.33 -10.52
N THR A 287 3.08 2.67 -10.43
CA THR A 287 3.30 3.38 -9.17
C THR A 287 2.29 2.91 -8.11
N PRO A 288 2.72 2.57 -6.88
CA PRO A 288 1.85 2.05 -5.81
C PRO A 288 1.00 3.17 -5.18
N MET A 289 0.12 3.75 -5.96
CA MET A 289 -0.85 4.77 -5.57
C MET A 289 -2.26 4.31 -5.88
N VAL A 290 -3.25 4.90 -5.19
CA VAL A 290 -4.67 4.58 -5.44
C VAL A 290 -5.07 4.90 -6.88
N GLU A 291 -5.87 3.99 -7.46
CA GLU A 291 -6.23 4.06 -8.88
C GLU A 291 -6.86 5.38 -9.32
N PRO A 292 -7.81 5.98 -8.58
CA PRO A 292 -8.37 7.27 -9.00
C PRO A 292 -7.29 8.35 -9.17
N PHE A 293 -6.31 8.40 -8.24
CA PHE A 293 -5.20 9.35 -8.31
C PHE A 293 -4.33 9.12 -9.56
N LYS A 294 -3.91 7.86 -9.81
CA LYS A 294 -3.12 7.51 -11.00
C LYS A 294 -3.88 7.82 -12.29
N ASN A 295 -5.16 7.46 -12.32
CA ASN A 295 -6.01 7.62 -13.48
C ASN A 295 -6.15 9.09 -13.89
N LEU A 296 -6.40 9.98 -12.95
CA LEU A 296 -6.47 11.41 -13.26
C LEU A 296 -5.07 11.96 -13.60
N SER A 297 -4.06 11.69 -12.79
CA SER A 297 -2.69 12.22 -12.98
C SER A 297 -2.17 11.98 -14.38
N ARG A 298 -2.32 10.75 -14.89
CA ARG A 298 -1.81 10.33 -16.21
C ARG A 298 -2.64 10.84 -17.40
N ARG A 299 -3.76 11.52 -17.17
CA ARG A 299 -4.64 12.10 -18.19
C ARG A 299 -4.62 13.61 -18.24
N LEU A 300 -4.05 14.23 -17.21
CA LEU A 300 -3.84 15.68 -17.19
C LEU A 300 -2.82 16.10 -18.24
N LYS A 301 -3.09 17.18 -18.94
CA LYS A 301 -2.10 17.89 -19.77
C LYS A 301 -1.14 18.69 -18.89
N LEU A 302 0.02 19.04 -19.41
CA LEU A 302 0.99 19.86 -18.68
C LEU A 302 0.36 21.17 -18.18
N ASN A 303 0.55 21.49 -16.90
CA ASN A 303 -0.05 22.62 -16.19
C ASN A 303 -1.58 22.57 -16.01
N GLU A 304 -2.24 21.52 -16.42
CA GLU A 304 -3.67 21.31 -16.21
C GLU A 304 -3.93 20.78 -14.80
N ALA A 305 -5.10 21.12 -14.25
CA ALA A 305 -5.56 20.65 -12.95
C ALA A 305 -6.96 20.03 -13.03
N GLY A 306 -7.14 18.94 -12.30
CA GLY A 306 -8.39 18.20 -12.17
C GLY A 306 -8.67 17.74 -10.75
N LEU A 307 -9.87 17.22 -10.55
CA LEU A 307 -10.39 16.75 -9.27
C LEU A 307 -10.85 15.29 -9.41
N VAL A 308 -10.46 14.46 -8.44
CA VAL A 308 -10.90 13.06 -8.36
C VAL A 308 -11.09 12.63 -6.91
N LYS A 309 -12.07 11.77 -6.67
CA LYS A 309 -12.37 11.18 -5.37
C LYS A 309 -11.58 9.88 -5.16
N SER A 310 -11.14 9.65 -3.94
CA SER A 310 -10.54 8.40 -3.49
C SER A 310 -11.04 8.02 -2.09
N PRO A 311 -10.68 6.84 -1.55
CA PRO A 311 -10.96 6.51 -0.16
C PRO A 311 -10.37 7.48 0.88
N PHE A 312 -9.39 8.30 0.51
CA PHE A 312 -8.77 9.30 1.38
C PHE A 312 -9.51 10.65 1.38
N GLY A 313 -10.23 10.95 0.32
CA GLY A 313 -10.87 12.23 0.12
C GLY A 313 -10.77 12.72 -1.33
N TRP A 314 -10.93 14.02 -1.50
CA TRP A 314 -10.74 14.72 -2.76
C TRP A 314 -9.26 14.98 -3.02
N HIS A 315 -8.80 14.63 -4.22
CA HIS A 315 -7.48 15.00 -4.73
C HIS A 315 -7.64 16.06 -5.81
N ILE A 316 -7.17 17.27 -5.53
CA ILE A 316 -6.97 18.32 -6.52
C ILE A 316 -5.56 18.15 -7.06
N ILE A 317 -5.44 17.66 -8.28
CA ILE A 317 -4.17 17.26 -8.88
C ILE A 317 -3.81 18.25 -10.00
N LYS A 318 -2.57 18.74 -9.99
CA LYS A 318 -1.99 19.55 -11.06
C LYS A 318 -0.79 18.83 -11.66
N ARG A 319 -0.80 18.62 -12.97
CA ARG A 319 0.39 18.15 -13.67
C ARG A 319 1.42 19.28 -13.76
N VAL A 320 2.62 19.01 -13.30
CA VAL A 320 3.74 19.98 -13.31
C VAL A 320 4.83 19.51 -14.27
N PRO A 321 5.65 20.43 -14.82
CA PRO A 321 6.81 20.03 -15.58
C PRO A 321 7.79 19.29 -14.68
N PRO A 322 8.56 18.31 -15.22
CA PRO A 322 9.65 17.74 -14.48
C PRO A 322 10.63 18.85 -14.06
N PRO A 323 11.25 18.77 -12.89
CA PRO A 323 12.25 19.73 -12.48
C PRO A 323 13.36 19.79 -13.54
N PRO A 324 13.97 20.95 -13.76
CA PRO A 324 15.14 21.00 -14.63
C PRO A 324 16.20 20.02 -14.12
N PRO A 325 16.93 19.34 -15.01
CA PRO A 325 18.02 18.48 -14.62
C PRO A 325 18.99 19.24 -13.70
N ASP A 326 19.48 18.56 -12.68
CA ASP A 326 20.48 19.15 -11.78
C ASP A 326 21.76 19.45 -12.60
N PRO A 327 22.37 20.65 -12.46
CA PRO A 327 23.57 21.02 -13.22
C PRO A 327 24.76 20.06 -13.06
N LEU A 328 24.77 19.26 -11.99
CA LEU A 328 25.81 18.25 -11.76
C LEU A 328 25.54 16.95 -12.50
N GLU A 329 24.32 16.72 -12.97
CA GLU A 329 23.98 15.48 -13.65
C GLU A 329 24.69 15.33 -14.99
N SER A 330 25.02 14.09 -15.34
CA SER A 330 25.59 13.74 -16.64
C SER A 330 24.50 13.69 -17.71
N ALA A 331 23.97 14.88 -18.07
CA ALA A 331 22.87 15.02 -19.01
C ALA A 331 23.14 14.42 -20.39
N ASP A 332 24.39 14.40 -20.82
CA ASP A 332 24.84 13.77 -22.06
C ASP A 332 24.69 12.23 -22.02
N ILE A 333 24.98 11.61 -20.86
CA ILE A 333 24.82 10.17 -20.66
C ILE A 333 23.33 9.83 -20.50
N LEU A 334 22.59 10.61 -19.73
CA LEU A 334 21.15 10.38 -19.48
C LEU A 334 20.29 10.47 -20.76
N LYS A 335 20.77 11.19 -21.80
CA LYS A 335 20.10 11.26 -23.11
C LYS A 335 20.38 10.07 -24.03
N ARG A 336 21.37 9.23 -23.71
CA ARG A 336 21.70 8.04 -24.51
C ARG A 336 20.61 6.96 -24.36
N ALA A 337 20.50 6.08 -25.33
CA ALA A 337 19.83 4.80 -25.14
C ALA A 337 20.58 3.98 -24.07
N PRO A 338 19.93 3.05 -23.36
CA PRO A 338 20.64 2.11 -22.49
C PRO A 338 21.70 1.32 -23.28
N GLU A 339 22.90 1.26 -22.76
CA GLU A 339 24.02 0.46 -23.32
C GLU A 339 23.83 -1.04 -23.04
N THR A 340 23.06 -1.36 -21.99
CA THR A 340 22.86 -2.72 -21.52
C THR A 340 21.57 -2.86 -20.75
N THR A 341 21.09 -4.09 -20.59
CA THR A 341 19.98 -4.46 -19.70
C THR A 341 20.44 -4.90 -18.31
N SER A 342 21.77 -5.09 -18.11
CA SER A 342 22.34 -5.43 -16.81
C SER A 342 23.73 -4.81 -16.69
N ALA A 343 24.03 -4.20 -15.55
CA ALA A 343 25.31 -3.56 -15.26
C ALA A 343 25.73 -3.82 -13.82
N LYS A 344 27.05 -3.90 -13.59
CA LYS A 344 27.59 -3.82 -12.24
C LYS A 344 28.22 -2.45 -12.03
N VAL A 345 27.86 -1.80 -10.92
CA VAL A 345 28.32 -0.45 -10.64
C VAL A 345 28.81 -0.31 -9.20
N LYS A 346 29.74 0.62 -9.01
CA LYS A 346 30.10 1.18 -7.69
C LYS A 346 29.70 2.63 -7.66
N HIS A 347 29.37 3.15 -6.48
CA HIS A 347 28.96 4.54 -6.38
C HIS A 347 29.43 5.23 -5.10
N ILE A 348 29.43 6.55 -5.16
CA ILE A 348 29.63 7.45 -4.02
C ILE A 348 28.35 8.26 -3.87
N LEU A 349 27.71 8.19 -2.69
CA LEU A 349 26.56 9.00 -2.35
C LEU A 349 27.01 10.21 -1.54
N LEU A 350 26.54 11.39 -1.91
CA LEU A 350 26.82 12.66 -1.25
C LEU A 350 25.52 13.43 -0.98
N GLY A 351 25.15 13.59 0.28
CA GLY A 351 24.01 14.40 0.71
C GLY A 351 24.38 15.88 0.93
N TRP A 352 23.39 16.72 1.13
CA TRP A 352 23.52 18.12 1.54
C TRP A 352 22.28 18.57 2.34
N THR A 353 22.32 19.77 2.90
CA THR A 353 21.30 20.29 3.84
C THR A 353 19.86 20.26 3.34
N GLU A 354 19.64 20.32 2.03
CA GLU A 354 18.29 20.35 1.43
C GLU A 354 17.73 18.97 1.08
N VAL A 355 18.52 17.88 1.23
CA VAL A 355 18.04 16.51 1.09
C VAL A 355 17.99 15.85 2.45
N HIS A 356 17.18 14.82 2.61
CA HIS A 356 17.14 14.02 3.83
C HIS A 356 18.40 13.16 3.97
N ALA A 357 19.59 13.83 4.17
CA ALA A 357 20.82 13.14 4.41
C ALA A 357 20.77 12.41 5.76
N GLU A 358 21.06 11.11 5.77
CA GLU A 358 21.18 10.36 7.02
C GLU A 358 22.54 10.59 7.69
N ASP A 359 23.59 10.81 6.90
CA ASP A 359 24.96 11.06 7.38
C ASP A 359 25.13 12.51 7.86
N GLU A 360 25.81 12.66 8.99
CA GLU A 360 26.07 13.97 9.60
C GLU A 360 26.92 14.92 8.72
N ARG A 361 27.70 14.38 7.78
CA ARG A 361 28.45 15.18 6.79
C ARG A 361 27.49 15.83 5.79
N GLY A 362 26.49 15.10 5.31
CA GLY A 362 25.48 15.63 4.41
C GLY A 362 24.59 16.69 5.08
N LYS A 363 24.20 16.48 6.33
CA LYS A 363 23.41 17.45 7.11
C LYS A 363 24.09 18.80 7.30
N LYS A 364 25.42 18.87 7.19
CA LYS A 364 26.22 20.08 7.39
C LYS A 364 26.78 20.65 6.10
N ARG A 365 26.64 19.94 4.98
CA ARG A 365 27.19 20.37 3.69
C ARG A 365 26.18 21.23 2.95
N ASP A 366 26.56 22.46 2.62
CA ASP A 366 25.79 23.31 1.73
C ASP A 366 25.94 22.89 0.24
N ARG A 367 25.15 23.49 -0.61
CA ARG A 367 25.15 23.18 -2.05
C ARG A 367 26.48 23.51 -2.72
N GLN A 368 27.16 24.57 -2.35
CA GLN A 368 28.44 24.97 -2.96
C GLN A 368 29.56 23.97 -2.62
N ALA A 369 29.61 23.55 -1.36
CA ALA A 369 30.57 22.52 -0.91
C ALA A 369 30.30 21.17 -1.59
N LEU A 370 29.01 20.82 -1.77
CA LEU A 370 28.64 19.63 -2.54
C LEU A 370 29.14 19.68 -3.98
N GLU A 371 28.88 20.79 -4.68
CA GLU A 371 29.29 20.97 -6.09
C GLU A 371 30.80 20.84 -6.27
N LYS A 372 31.58 21.47 -5.40
CA LYS A 372 33.03 21.37 -5.39
C LYS A 372 33.45 19.91 -5.21
N LEU A 373 32.93 19.24 -4.18
CA LEU A 373 33.30 17.86 -3.86
C LEU A 373 32.94 16.89 -5.00
N VAL A 374 31.78 17.04 -5.62
CA VAL A 374 31.35 16.22 -6.78
C VAL A 374 32.31 16.43 -7.95
N LYS A 375 32.61 17.68 -8.31
CA LYS A 375 33.51 18.00 -9.44
C LYS A 375 34.92 17.44 -9.22
N GLU A 376 35.47 17.58 -8.01
CA GLU A 376 36.80 17.06 -7.64
C GLU A 376 36.81 15.52 -7.69
N THR A 377 35.79 14.87 -7.15
CA THR A 377 35.69 13.40 -7.14
C THR A 377 35.56 12.83 -8.55
N VAL A 378 34.70 13.41 -9.38
CA VAL A 378 34.56 13.01 -10.80
C VAL A 378 35.86 13.23 -11.56
N ALA A 379 36.59 14.32 -11.31
CA ALA A 379 37.87 14.59 -11.95
C ALA A 379 38.94 13.55 -11.57
N LYS A 380 39.01 13.12 -10.30
CA LYS A 380 39.90 12.06 -9.84
C LYS A 380 39.58 10.73 -10.55
N LEU A 381 38.31 10.31 -10.56
CA LEU A 381 37.89 9.09 -11.22
C LEU A 381 38.15 9.10 -12.74
N LYS A 382 37.96 10.23 -13.42
CA LYS A 382 38.26 10.39 -14.85
C LYS A 382 39.76 10.37 -15.14
N LYS A 383 40.62 10.69 -14.16
CA LYS A 383 42.09 10.54 -14.27
C LYS A 383 42.57 9.12 -14.01
N GLY A 384 41.70 8.21 -13.61
CA GLY A 384 41.99 6.80 -13.38
C GLY A 384 42.20 6.40 -11.93
N ASP A 385 41.88 7.29 -10.98
CA ASP A 385 41.90 6.93 -9.56
C ASP A 385 40.86 5.82 -9.30
N LYS A 386 41.19 4.89 -8.39
CA LYS A 386 40.28 3.81 -8.00
C LYS A 386 39.10 4.37 -7.19
N ILE A 387 37.90 3.86 -7.47
CA ILE A 387 36.68 4.34 -6.79
C ILE A 387 36.60 3.86 -5.34
N GLU A 388 37.13 2.68 -4.99
CA GLU A 388 36.99 2.08 -3.65
C GLU A 388 37.59 2.95 -2.53
N PRO A 389 38.80 3.51 -2.65
CA PRO A 389 39.31 4.44 -1.64
C PRO A 389 38.43 5.68 -1.48
N LEU A 390 37.91 6.22 -2.58
CA LEU A 390 37.01 7.37 -2.57
C LEU A 390 35.63 7.03 -1.98
N MET A 391 35.12 5.82 -2.19
CA MET A 391 33.94 5.33 -1.51
C MET A 391 34.12 5.30 0.01
N ALA A 392 35.23 4.73 0.47
CA ALA A 392 35.53 4.61 1.88
C ALA A 392 35.67 5.98 2.57
N GLU A 393 36.25 6.96 1.87
CA GLU A 393 36.46 8.31 2.38
C GLU A 393 35.22 9.17 2.32
N LEU A 394 34.51 9.17 1.20
CA LEU A 394 33.53 10.19 0.86
C LEU A 394 32.07 9.71 0.91
N SER A 395 31.83 8.42 0.57
CA SER A 395 30.46 7.94 0.40
C SER A 395 29.68 7.95 1.71
N GLU A 396 28.44 8.40 1.62
CA GLU A 396 27.45 8.43 2.71
C GLU A 396 26.43 7.27 2.57
N ASP A 397 26.64 6.37 1.61
CA ASP A 397 25.84 5.15 1.46
C ASP A 397 26.21 4.11 2.51
N PRO A 398 25.29 3.79 3.47
CA PRO A 398 25.61 2.86 4.54
C PRO A 398 25.84 1.41 4.03
N GLY A 399 25.34 1.07 2.84
CA GLY A 399 25.45 -0.26 2.26
C GLY A 399 26.82 -0.55 1.65
N SER A 400 27.46 0.44 1.01
CA SER A 400 28.64 0.21 0.20
C SER A 400 29.87 1.04 0.57
N ALA A 401 29.71 2.14 1.32
CA ALA A 401 30.82 3.06 1.64
C ALA A 401 32.05 2.36 2.20
N LYS A 402 31.87 1.50 3.20
CA LYS A 402 32.97 0.78 3.87
C LYS A 402 33.34 -0.55 3.21
N SER A 403 32.38 -1.22 2.60
CA SER A 403 32.55 -2.56 2.02
C SER A 403 33.11 -2.52 0.60
N GLY A 404 32.92 -1.40 -0.10
CA GLY A 404 33.27 -1.26 -1.51
C GLY A 404 32.53 -2.22 -2.44
N ILE A 405 31.39 -2.79 -1.99
CA ILE A 405 30.61 -3.73 -2.78
C ILE A 405 30.08 -3.11 -4.06
N THR A 406 29.84 -3.97 -5.01
CA THR A 406 29.25 -3.63 -6.30
C THR A 406 27.74 -3.85 -6.25
N TYR A 407 26.98 -2.99 -6.89
CA TYR A 407 25.54 -3.15 -7.08
C TYR A 407 25.26 -3.78 -8.44
N ASP A 408 24.42 -4.81 -8.45
CA ASP A 408 23.85 -5.37 -9.68
C ASP A 408 22.63 -4.56 -10.08
N VAL A 409 22.64 -3.98 -11.26
CA VAL A 409 21.60 -3.09 -11.76
C VAL A 409 20.91 -3.70 -12.97
N SER A 410 19.61 -3.90 -12.88
CA SER A 410 18.72 -4.28 -13.98
C SER A 410 17.44 -3.41 -13.93
N PRO A 411 16.59 -3.41 -14.95
CA PRO A 411 15.30 -2.71 -14.91
C PRO A 411 14.44 -3.09 -13.70
N ASP A 412 14.48 -4.37 -13.28
CA ASP A 412 13.70 -4.92 -12.18
C ASP A 412 14.38 -4.81 -10.81
N ALA A 413 15.64 -4.35 -10.77
CA ALA A 413 16.35 -4.17 -9.50
C ALA A 413 15.62 -3.17 -8.59
N GLY A 414 15.54 -3.48 -7.28
CA GLY A 414 14.92 -2.65 -6.24
C GLY A 414 15.66 -1.34 -5.95
N LEU A 415 16.18 -0.67 -6.98
CA LEU A 415 16.93 0.58 -6.91
C LEU A 415 16.09 1.73 -7.48
N VAL A 416 16.33 2.95 -6.99
CA VAL A 416 15.59 4.13 -7.47
C VAL A 416 15.79 4.39 -8.96
N PRO A 417 14.74 4.80 -9.69
CA PRO A 417 14.79 4.93 -11.15
C PRO A 417 15.93 5.79 -11.70
N PRO A 418 16.27 6.97 -11.13
CA PRO A 418 17.38 7.76 -11.67
C PRO A 418 18.72 7.03 -11.59
N PHE A 419 18.99 6.29 -10.50
CA PHE A 419 20.19 5.48 -10.35
C PHE A 419 20.27 4.39 -11.41
N LYS A 420 19.19 3.60 -11.59
CA LYS A 420 19.10 2.57 -12.64
C LYS A 420 19.30 3.15 -14.04
N ASN A 421 18.62 4.25 -14.31
CA ASN A 421 18.66 4.91 -15.61
C ASN A 421 20.06 5.36 -16.01
N LEU A 422 20.82 5.94 -15.11
CA LEU A 422 22.21 6.31 -15.37
C LEU A 422 23.08 5.06 -15.52
N SER A 423 23.01 4.13 -14.57
CA SER A 423 23.85 2.93 -14.52
C SER A 423 23.79 2.10 -15.81
N LEU A 424 22.59 1.91 -16.36
CA LEU A 424 22.39 1.14 -17.61
C LEU A 424 22.83 1.89 -18.88
N ARG A 425 23.11 3.19 -18.80
CA ARG A 425 23.60 4.03 -19.91
C ARG A 425 25.09 4.29 -19.89
N LEU A 426 25.74 3.99 -18.76
CA LEU A 426 27.17 4.10 -18.65
C LEU A 426 27.87 3.00 -19.48
N LYS A 427 28.94 3.35 -20.19
CA LYS A 427 29.88 2.39 -20.76
C LYS A 427 30.73 1.78 -19.66
N LYS A 428 31.29 0.60 -19.90
CA LYS A 428 32.23 -0.03 -18.95
C LYS A 428 33.40 0.92 -18.65
N GLY A 429 33.67 1.15 -17.36
CA GLY A 429 34.66 2.09 -16.85
C GLY A 429 34.22 3.55 -16.82
N GLU A 430 33.10 3.91 -17.44
CA GLU A 430 32.60 5.29 -17.47
C GLU A 430 32.03 5.72 -16.15
N VAL A 431 32.21 7.03 -15.85
CA VAL A 431 31.70 7.67 -14.64
C VAL A 431 30.60 8.67 -15.00
N GLY A 432 29.50 8.61 -14.32
CA GLY A 432 28.39 9.54 -14.45
C GLY A 432 27.85 10.02 -13.10
N VAL A 433 27.08 11.08 -13.12
CA VAL A 433 26.47 11.73 -11.95
C VAL A 433 24.96 11.80 -12.13
N VAL A 434 24.21 11.45 -11.10
CA VAL A 434 22.76 11.58 -11.07
C VAL A 434 22.27 12.00 -9.68
N LYS A 435 21.20 12.79 -9.64
CA LYS A 435 20.51 13.20 -8.43
C LYS A 435 19.38 12.23 -8.10
N THR A 436 19.20 11.94 -6.81
CA THR A 436 18.05 11.22 -6.25
C THR A 436 17.55 11.94 -5.01
N ASP A 437 16.49 11.43 -4.39
CA ASP A 437 16.01 11.92 -3.09
C ASP A 437 17.03 11.71 -1.95
N PHE A 438 17.99 10.82 -2.13
CA PHE A 438 19.05 10.54 -1.13
C PHE A 438 20.27 11.46 -1.26
N GLY A 439 20.44 12.07 -2.44
CA GLY A 439 21.62 12.91 -2.70
C GLY A 439 22.11 12.81 -4.14
N ILE A 440 23.36 13.25 -4.34
CA ILE A 440 24.08 13.06 -5.61
C ILE A 440 24.83 11.72 -5.58
N HIS A 441 24.59 10.90 -6.58
CA HIS A 441 25.32 9.67 -6.81
C HIS A 441 26.36 9.89 -7.92
N ILE A 442 27.62 9.62 -7.62
CA ILE A 442 28.70 9.49 -8.60
C ILE A 442 28.85 7.99 -8.85
N ILE A 443 28.52 7.55 -10.04
CA ILE A 443 28.41 6.11 -10.39
C ILE A 443 29.49 5.75 -11.41
N GLN A 444 30.22 4.68 -11.16
CA GLN A 444 31.14 4.09 -12.12
C GLN A 444 30.67 2.67 -12.49
N ARG A 445 30.51 2.40 -13.79
CA ARG A 445 30.21 1.05 -14.26
C ARG A 445 31.50 0.21 -14.29
N THR A 446 31.47 -0.93 -13.59
CA THR A 446 32.61 -1.86 -13.51
C THR A 446 32.51 -3.00 -14.53
N GLU A 447 31.30 -3.49 -14.81
CA GLU A 447 30.99 -4.55 -15.76
C GLU A 447 29.72 -4.28 -16.57
#